data_d54113e3efddeef5f3bdccb8cb52f69a
#
_entry.id   d54113e3efddeef5f3bdccb8cb52f69a
#
_cell.length_a   1.000
_cell.length_b   1.000
_cell.length_c   1.000
_cell.angle_alpha   90.00
_cell.angle_beta   90.00
_cell.angle_gamma   90.00
#
_symmetry.space_group_name_H-M   'P 1'
#
loop_
_entity.id
_entity.type
_entity.pdbx_description
1 polymer ?
#
loop_
_entity_poly.entity_id
_entity_poly.type
_entity_poly.pdbx_seq_one_letter_code
_entity_poly.pdbx_strand_id
1 'polypeptide(L)'
;MQPREKNTSQVQEKCFELRSEKVRSIIGNVPSRLLRFGTFIITITLLLLFLLVWYLPYKRSYTGYCTLKEIAHLTQNANDSIEVLVQIRFTGERPRTELQHAVLEFQNGGERFTGRLLALSELRDTLGVQNAKASITSGTYQKLFGYETELLLIEETRLRQLIWR
;
A
#
# COMPACT_ATOMS: atom_id res chain seq x y z
N MET A 1 -3.23 -43.88 -73.50
CA MET A 1 -2.17 -44.29 -72.55
C MET A 1 -2.02 -43.22 -71.54
N GLN A 2 -2.74 -43.31 -70.41
CA GLN A 2 -2.52 -42.55 -69.18
C GLN A 2 -2.86 -43.47 -68.03
N PRO A 3 -1.94 -43.79 -67.12
CA PRO A 3 -2.18 -43.77 -65.73
C PRO A 3 -0.88 -43.52 -64.90
N ARG A 4 -0.58 -42.32 -64.56
CA ARG A 4 0.57 -42.09 -63.68
C ARG A 4 0.37 -40.94 -62.63
N GLU A 5 -0.78 -40.28 -62.55
CA GLU A 5 -0.97 -39.18 -61.61
C GLU A 5 -1.61 -39.53 -60.27
N LYS A 6 -2.24 -40.70 -60.16
CA LYS A 6 -2.93 -41.06 -58.89
C LYS A 6 -2.02 -41.46 -57.71
N ASN A 7 -0.78 -41.83 -57.97
CA ASN A 7 0.11 -42.31 -56.89
C ASN A 7 0.85 -41.21 -56.18
N THR A 8 1.02 -40.03 -56.77
CA THR A 8 1.79 -38.96 -56.11
C THR A 8 0.97 -38.21 -55.08
N SER A 9 -0.32 -38.01 -55.30
CA SER A 9 -1.22 -37.38 -54.36
C SER A 9 -1.45 -38.20 -53.07
N GLN A 10 -1.61 -39.52 -53.20
CA GLN A 10 -1.78 -40.41 -52.06
C GLN A 10 -0.51 -40.53 -51.17
N VAL A 11 0.68 -40.45 -51.78
CA VAL A 11 1.95 -40.45 -51.02
C VAL A 11 2.14 -39.13 -50.27
N GLN A 12 1.72 -38.01 -50.86
CA GLN A 12 1.78 -36.71 -50.22
C GLN A 12 0.79 -36.61 -49.03
N GLU A 13 -0.45 -37.07 -49.21
CA GLU A 13 -1.44 -37.08 -48.11
C GLU A 13 -0.97 -37.94 -46.93
N LYS A 14 -0.43 -39.15 -47.17
CA LYS A 14 0.14 -40.00 -46.11
C LYS A 14 1.33 -39.35 -45.39
N CYS A 15 2.17 -38.60 -46.11
CA CYS A 15 3.27 -37.87 -45.46
C CYS A 15 2.80 -36.73 -44.56
N PHE A 16 1.73 -36.03 -44.93
CA PHE A 16 1.14 -34.99 -44.10
C PHE A 16 0.42 -35.57 -42.87
N GLU A 17 -0.30 -36.67 -42.99
CA GLU A 17 -0.93 -37.36 -41.86
C GLU A 17 0.09 -37.90 -40.88
N LEU A 18 1.16 -38.54 -41.34
CA LEU A 18 2.23 -39.04 -40.46
C LEU A 18 2.96 -37.91 -39.71
N ARG A 19 3.07 -36.71 -40.32
CA ARG A 19 3.67 -35.55 -39.68
C ARG A 19 2.76 -34.94 -38.63
N SER A 20 1.44 -34.93 -38.88
CA SER A 20 0.43 -34.44 -37.91
C SER A 20 0.28 -35.36 -36.69
N GLU A 21 0.35 -36.69 -36.91
CA GLU A 21 0.33 -37.66 -35.79
C GLU A 21 1.57 -37.59 -34.92
N LYS A 22 2.75 -37.44 -35.52
CA LYS A 22 3.98 -37.30 -34.73
C LYS A 22 4.03 -35.99 -33.94
N VAL A 23 3.55 -34.91 -34.53
CA VAL A 23 3.40 -33.63 -33.83
C VAL A 23 2.32 -33.71 -32.73
N ARG A 24 1.21 -34.36 -32.98
CA ARG A 24 0.15 -34.61 -32.00
C ARG A 24 0.63 -35.49 -30.83
N SER A 25 1.47 -36.50 -31.08
CA SER A 25 2.03 -37.35 -30.04
C SER A 25 3.05 -36.60 -29.16
N ILE A 26 3.75 -35.65 -29.73
CA ILE A 26 4.72 -34.81 -28.96
C ILE A 26 3.97 -33.77 -28.12
N ILE A 27 2.90 -33.17 -28.63
CA ILE A 27 2.11 -32.15 -27.93
C ILE A 27 1.11 -32.82 -26.96
N GLY A 28 0.61 -34.01 -27.28
CA GLY A 28 -0.40 -34.74 -26.50
C GLY A 28 0.14 -35.48 -25.27
N ASN A 29 1.44 -35.71 -25.20
CA ASN A 29 2.09 -36.44 -24.11
C ASN A 29 2.82 -35.51 -23.14
N VAL A 30 2.23 -34.37 -22.80
CA VAL A 30 2.68 -33.65 -21.60
C VAL A 30 2.39 -34.56 -20.40
N PRO A 31 3.41 -35.06 -19.68
CA PRO A 31 3.19 -36.02 -18.60
C PRO A 31 2.26 -35.36 -17.58
N SER A 32 1.13 -36.01 -17.35
CA SER A 32 0.07 -35.53 -16.45
C SER A 32 0.59 -35.22 -15.05
N ARG A 33 1.71 -35.85 -14.65
CA ARG A 33 2.43 -35.55 -13.42
C ARG A 33 3.07 -34.16 -13.42
N LEU A 34 3.68 -33.75 -14.53
CA LEU A 34 4.31 -32.42 -14.66
C LEU A 34 3.28 -31.29 -14.62
N LEU A 35 2.12 -31.46 -15.26
CA LEU A 35 1.00 -30.54 -15.20
C LEU A 35 0.44 -30.43 -13.76
N ARG A 36 0.25 -31.57 -13.08
CA ARG A 36 -0.24 -31.61 -11.72
C ARG A 36 0.73 -30.96 -10.72
N PHE A 37 2.02 -31.25 -10.80
CA PHE A 37 3.03 -30.64 -9.93
C PHE A 37 3.25 -29.18 -10.26
N GLY A 38 3.25 -28.80 -11.55
CA GLY A 38 3.40 -27.40 -11.98
C GLY A 38 2.27 -26.51 -11.48
N THR A 39 1.01 -26.94 -11.65
CA THR A 39 -0.14 -26.18 -11.15
C THR A 39 -0.15 -26.11 -9.61
N PHE A 40 0.26 -27.17 -8.91
CA PHE A 40 0.34 -27.19 -7.45
C PHE A 40 1.41 -26.20 -6.94
N ILE A 41 2.60 -26.18 -7.54
CA ILE A 41 3.66 -25.23 -7.19
C ILE A 41 3.20 -23.80 -7.43
N ILE A 42 2.60 -23.51 -8.59
CA ILE A 42 2.10 -22.18 -8.92
C ILE A 42 1.02 -21.74 -7.90
N THR A 43 0.11 -22.63 -7.56
CA THR A 43 -0.96 -22.34 -6.59
C THR A 43 -0.39 -22.03 -5.20
N ILE A 44 0.59 -22.82 -4.73
CA ILE A 44 1.24 -22.56 -3.44
C ILE A 44 2.00 -21.23 -3.48
N THR A 45 2.72 -20.94 -4.56
CA THR A 45 3.47 -19.70 -4.69
C THR A 45 2.54 -18.48 -4.68
N LEU A 46 1.42 -18.55 -5.40
CA LEU A 46 0.41 -17.49 -5.41
C LEU A 46 -0.23 -17.31 -4.03
N LEU A 47 -0.54 -18.41 -3.33
CA LEU A 47 -1.10 -18.35 -1.98
C LEU A 47 -0.12 -17.74 -0.99
N LEU A 48 1.16 -18.07 -1.10
CA LEU A 48 2.22 -17.53 -0.26
C LEU A 48 2.44 -16.03 -0.54
N LEU A 49 2.43 -15.62 -1.81
CA LEU A 49 2.47 -14.21 -2.22
C LEU A 49 1.25 -13.44 -1.68
N PHE A 50 0.07 -14.02 -1.78
CA PHE A 50 -1.15 -13.42 -1.26
C PHE A 50 -1.08 -13.22 0.26
N LEU A 51 -0.61 -14.23 1.01
CA LEU A 51 -0.38 -14.12 2.44
C LEU A 51 0.64 -13.03 2.78
N LEU A 52 1.73 -12.95 2.02
CA LEU A 52 2.77 -11.94 2.22
C LEU A 52 2.21 -10.53 2.03
N VAL A 53 1.47 -10.28 0.95
CA VAL A 53 0.81 -8.99 0.70
C VAL A 53 -0.23 -8.68 1.79
N TRP A 54 -0.96 -9.69 2.30
CA TRP A 54 -1.95 -9.53 3.35
C TRP A 54 -1.36 -9.08 4.69
N TYR A 55 -0.14 -9.52 4.98
CA TYR A 55 0.57 -9.16 6.22
C TYR A 55 1.39 -7.87 6.10
N LEU A 56 1.65 -7.37 4.91
CA LEU A 56 2.48 -6.18 4.72
C LEU A 56 1.82 -4.95 5.36
N PRO A 57 2.50 -4.23 6.25
CA PRO A 57 2.01 -2.94 6.74
C PRO A 57 2.08 -1.90 5.61
N TYR A 58 0.98 -1.27 5.33
CA TYR A 58 0.90 -0.19 4.35
C TYR A 58 1.00 1.15 5.07
N LYS A 59 1.99 1.97 4.71
CA LYS A 59 2.17 3.31 5.25
C LYS A 59 1.64 4.34 4.27
N ARG A 60 0.72 5.18 4.72
CA ARG A 60 0.28 6.37 4.00
C ARG A 60 0.90 7.60 4.64
N SER A 61 1.43 8.48 3.82
CA SER A 61 1.97 9.76 4.26
C SER A 61 1.15 10.90 3.67
N TYR A 62 0.78 11.85 4.53
CA TYR A 62 0.07 13.05 4.15
C TYR A 62 0.93 14.26 4.51
N THR A 63 1.14 15.14 3.55
CA THR A 63 1.96 16.35 3.74
C THR A 63 1.09 17.56 3.96
N GLY A 64 1.57 18.48 4.78
CA GLY A 64 0.86 19.71 5.07
C GLY A 64 1.71 20.69 5.87
N TYR A 65 1.06 21.72 6.31
CA TYR A 65 1.62 22.71 7.24
C TYR A 65 0.81 22.69 8.53
N CYS A 66 1.48 22.92 9.63
CA CYS A 66 0.82 22.99 10.91
C CYS A 66 1.29 24.20 11.73
N THR A 67 0.40 24.68 12.56
CA THR A 67 0.67 25.71 13.58
C THR A 67 0.20 25.19 14.93
N LEU A 68 1.08 25.21 15.91
CA LEU A 68 0.75 24.88 17.29
C LEU A 68 0.10 26.10 17.94
N LYS A 69 -1.09 25.90 18.52
CA LYS A 69 -1.86 27.00 19.13
C LYS A 69 -1.71 27.01 20.65
N GLU A 70 -2.39 26.13 21.31
CA GLU A 70 -2.58 26.20 22.75
C GLU A 70 -2.41 24.84 23.40
N ILE A 71 -1.92 24.81 24.61
CA ILE A 71 -1.84 23.59 25.42
C ILE A 71 -3.26 23.24 25.86
N ALA A 72 -3.79 22.10 25.37
CA ALA A 72 -5.13 21.66 25.72
C ALA A 72 -5.22 21.17 27.17
N HIS A 73 -4.23 20.40 27.61
CA HIS A 73 -4.08 19.94 28.98
C HIS A 73 -2.61 19.64 29.30
N LEU A 74 -2.15 20.10 30.46
CA LEU A 74 -0.91 19.62 31.07
C LEU A 74 -1.18 18.25 31.69
N THR A 75 -1.25 17.21 30.89
CA THR A 75 -1.25 15.87 31.45
C THR A 75 0.20 15.56 31.80
N GLN A 76 0.57 15.79 33.06
CA GLN A 76 1.87 15.35 33.60
C GLN A 76 1.90 13.82 33.67
N ASN A 77 1.98 13.19 32.50
CA ASN A 77 2.33 11.79 32.39
C ASN A 77 3.85 11.66 32.54
N ALA A 78 4.29 10.54 33.07
CA ALA A 78 5.69 10.22 33.38
C ALA A 78 6.73 10.44 32.28
N ASN A 79 6.32 10.82 31.08
CA ASN A 79 7.17 11.03 29.88
C ASN A 79 7.24 12.47 29.39
N ASP A 80 6.92 13.48 30.21
CA ASP A 80 6.97 14.90 29.81
C ASP A 80 6.18 15.22 28.52
N SER A 81 5.14 14.43 28.23
CA SER A 81 4.28 14.61 27.05
C SER A 81 3.09 15.52 27.41
N ILE A 82 2.86 16.49 26.54
CA ILE A 82 1.77 17.47 26.67
C ILE A 82 0.79 17.31 25.51
N GLU A 83 -0.49 17.53 25.79
CA GLU A 83 -1.53 17.58 24.77
C GLU A 83 -1.67 19.01 24.25
N VAL A 84 -1.57 19.17 22.95
CA VAL A 84 -1.62 20.46 22.27
C VAL A 84 -2.69 20.48 21.21
N LEU A 85 -3.29 21.64 20.99
CA LEU A 85 -4.14 21.92 19.85
C LEU A 85 -3.27 22.38 18.67
N VAL A 86 -3.40 21.65 17.58
CA VAL A 86 -2.65 21.88 16.34
C VAL A 86 -3.63 22.22 15.24
N GLN A 87 -3.37 23.27 14.50
CA GLN A 87 -4.07 23.58 13.28
C GLN A 87 -3.29 23.01 12.09
N ILE A 88 -3.93 22.15 11.30
CA ILE A 88 -3.28 21.46 10.18
C ILE A 88 -3.95 21.86 8.88
N ARG A 89 -3.15 22.22 7.88
CA ARG A 89 -3.57 22.45 6.51
C ARG A 89 -2.87 21.46 5.59
N PHE A 90 -3.60 20.47 5.07
CA PHE A 90 -3.05 19.49 4.14
C PHE A 90 -2.89 20.08 2.73
N THR A 91 -1.76 19.78 2.09
CA THR A 91 -1.43 20.32 0.75
C THR A 91 -1.88 19.39 -0.38
N GLY A 92 -2.10 18.07 -0.10
CA GLY A 92 -2.47 17.06 -1.08
C GLY A 92 -3.68 16.22 -0.68
N GLU A 93 -3.52 14.90 -0.81
CA GLU A 93 -4.52 13.94 -0.31
C GLU A 93 -4.76 14.15 1.18
N ARG A 94 -5.99 13.95 1.57
CA ARG A 94 -6.44 14.23 2.93
C ARG A 94 -6.64 12.93 3.69
N PRO A 95 -6.20 12.85 4.95
CA PRO A 95 -6.47 11.70 5.77
C PRO A 95 -7.97 11.60 6.09
N ARG A 96 -8.43 10.38 6.28
CA ARG A 96 -9.76 10.14 6.84
C ARG A 96 -9.77 10.55 8.31
N THR A 97 -10.92 11.03 8.79
CA THR A 97 -11.06 11.55 10.16
C THR A 97 -10.80 10.50 11.25
N GLU A 98 -10.99 9.23 10.93
CA GLU A 98 -10.76 8.11 11.86
C GLU A 98 -9.32 7.60 11.82
N LEU A 99 -8.35 8.48 12.02
CA LEU A 99 -6.94 8.12 12.14
C LEU A 99 -6.66 7.56 13.53
N GLN A 100 -6.49 6.25 13.62
CA GLN A 100 -6.01 5.60 14.85
C GLN A 100 -4.49 5.39 14.74
N HIS A 101 -3.75 5.89 15.75
CA HIS A 101 -2.30 5.71 15.87
C HIS A 101 -1.43 6.35 14.78
N ALA A 102 -1.85 7.49 14.22
CA ALA A 102 -1.01 8.24 13.29
C ALA A 102 0.13 8.96 14.03
N VAL A 103 1.31 8.92 13.41
CA VAL A 103 2.49 9.62 13.87
C VAL A 103 2.61 10.94 13.11
N LEU A 104 2.84 12.01 13.85
CA LEU A 104 3.12 13.33 13.31
C LEU A 104 4.63 13.56 13.32
N GLU A 105 5.19 13.86 12.19
CA GLU A 105 6.57 14.35 12.09
C GLU A 105 6.52 15.82 11.71
N PHE A 106 7.12 16.65 12.52
CA PHE A 106 7.26 18.09 12.30
C PHE A 106 8.68 18.37 11.84
N GLN A 107 8.84 19.19 10.81
CA GLN A 107 10.15 19.58 10.31
C GLN A 107 10.28 21.10 10.41
N ASN A 108 11.25 21.57 11.20
CA ASN A 108 11.56 22.97 11.36
C ASN A 108 13.08 23.20 11.33
N GLY A 109 13.58 24.01 10.39
CA GLY A 109 15.00 24.37 10.31
C GLY A 109 15.96 23.18 10.14
N GLY A 110 15.48 22.03 9.59
CA GLY A 110 16.27 20.80 9.41
C GLY A 110 16.21 19.84 10.62
N GLU A 111 15.64 20.24 11.74
CA GLU A 111 15.36 19.35 12.86
C GLU A 111 14.02 18.65 12.66
N ARG A 112 13.94 17.37 13.05
CA ARG A 112 12.72 16.58 13.01
C ARG A 112 12.24 16.30 14.43
N PHE A 113 10.96 16.53 14.64
CA PHE A 113 10.28 16.28 15.90
C PHE A 113 9.13 15.30 15.65
N THR A 114 8.89 14.42 16.60
CA THR A 114 7.82 13.43 16.48
C THR A 114 6.75 13.67 17.53
N GLY A 115 5.51 13.47 17.13
CA GLY A 115 4.35 13.50 18.02
C GLY A 115 3.36 12.43 17.64
N ARG A 116 2.34 12.24 18.46
CA ARG A 116 1.24 11.31 18.19
C ARG A 116 -0.04 12.09 17.99
N LEU A 117 -0.76 11.79 16.91
CA LEU A 117 -2.10 12.32 16.70
C LEU A 117 -3.08 11.61 17.62
N LEU A 118 -3.83 12.37 18.40
CA LEU A 118 -4.87 11.85 19.29
C LEU A 118 -6.25 11.93 18.65
N ALA A 119 -6.55 13.06 18.01
CA ALA A 119 -7.82 13.28 17.33
C ALA A 119 -7.67 14.30 16.20
N LEU A 120 -8.41 14.10 15.13
CA LEU A 120 -8.54 15.04 14.02
C LEU A 120 -10.00 15.47 13.91
N SER A 121 -10.26 16.78 13.87
CA SER A 121 -11.60 17.31 13.73
C SER A 121 -12.15 17.08 12.32
N GLU A 122 -13.43 16.74 12.20
CA GLU A 122 -14.13 16.67 10.91
C GLU A 122 -14.39 18.05 10.34
N LEU A 123 -14.59 19.02 11.22
CA LEU A 123 -14.90 20.40 10.83
C LEU A 123 -13.66 21.07 10.22
N ARG A 124 -13.88 21.73 9.10
CA ARG A 124 -12.88 22.52 8.39
C ARG A 124 -13.30 23.96 8.30
N ASP A 125 -12.34 24.81 8.39
CA ASP A 125 -12.52 26.22 8.06
C ASP A 125 -12.57 26.43 6.53
N THR A 126 -13.04 27.58 6.09
CA THR A 126 -13.12 28.03 4.68
C THR A 126 -11.73 27.96 3.98
N LEU A 127 -10.66 28.08 4.74
CA LEU A 127 -9.26 27.98 4.28
C LEU A 127 -8.73 26.53 4.22
N GLY A 128 -9.57 25.55 4.53
CA GLY A 128 -9.18 24.12 4.52
C GLY A 128 -8.36 23.69 5.75
N VAL A 129 -8.31 24.52 6.79
CA VAL A 129 -7.63 24.23 8.04
C VAL A 129 -8.50 23.33 8.91
N GLN A 130 -7.88 22.32 9.52
CA GLN A 130 -8.50 21.39 10.46
C GLN A 130 -7.84 21.51 11.83
N ASN A 131 -8.63 21.43 12.87
CA ASN A 131 -8.14 21.36 14.23
C ASN A 131 -7.81 19.90 14.58
N ALA A 132 -6.68 19.68 15.20
CA ALA A 132 -6.25 18.37 15.66
C ALA A 132 -5.75 18.45 17.11
N LYS A 133 -5.86 17.35 17.84
CA LYS A 133 -5.20 17.17 19.13
C LYS A 133 -4.00 16.26 18.94
N ALA A 134 -2.86 16.69 19.40
CA ALA A 134 -1.63 15.92 19.32
C ALA A 134 -0.95 15.85 20.69
N SER A 135 -0.26 14.72 20.92
CA SER A 135 0.63 14.57 22.07
C SER A 135 2.07 14.75 21.59
N ILE A 136 2.77 15.71 22.16
CA ILE A 136 4.17 16.03 21.87
C ILE A 136 4.95 16.23 23.16
N THR A 137 6.28 16.19 23.07
CA THR A 137 7.14 16.48 24.24
C THR A 137 7.19 17.98 24.51
N SER A 138 7.27 18.35 25.78
CA SER A 138 7.34 19.75 26.24
C SER A 138 8.46 20.55 25.53
N GLY A 139 9.65 19.96 25.40
CA GLY A 139 10.76 20.60 24.66
C GLY A 139 10.46 20.83 23.17
N THR A 140 9.70 19.95 22.53
CA THR A 140 9.24 20.09 21.15
C THR A 140 8.25 21.25 21.01
N TYR A 141 7.33 21.37 21.96
CA TYR A 141 6.37 22.47 21.98
C TYR A 141 7.06 23.84 22.00
N GLN A 142 8.03 24.03 22.91
CA GLN A 142 8.76 25.30 23.02
C GLN A 142 9.47 25.70 21.72
N LYS A 143 10.00 24.74 20.98
CA LYS A 143 10.71 24.99 19.72
C LYS A 143 9.79 25.27 18.53
N LEU A 144 8.57 24.75 18.56
CA LEU A 144 7.62 24.83 17.45
C LEU A 144 6.51 25.86 17.66
N PHE A 145 6.33 26.34 18.89
CA PHE A 145 5.24 27.27 19.22
C PHE A 145 5.33 28.58 18.45
N GLY A 146 4.24 28.94 17.77
CA GLY A 146 4.14 30.20 17.02
C GLY A 146 4.74 30.16 15.60
N TYR A 147 5.37 29.07 15.21
CA TYR A 147 5.91 28.90 13.86
C TYR A 147 4.99 28.02 13.01
N GLU A 148 4.89 28.37 11.71
CA GLU A 148 4.31 27.46 10.72
C GLU A 148 5.38 26.46 10.32
N THR A 149 5.13 25.18 10.59
CA THR A 149 6.08 24.09 10.38
C THR A 149 5.54 23.11 9.34
N GLU A 150 6.44 22.51 8.57
CA GLU A 150 6.09 21.41 7.69
C GLU A 150 5.69 20.19 8.51
N LEU A 151 4.59 19.55 8.10
CA LEU A 151 4.03 18.40 8.76
C LEU A 151 4.00 17.22 7.79
N LEU A 152 4.49 16.08 8.27
CA LEU A 152 4.28 14.78 7.66
C LEU A 152 3.47 13.92 8.62
N LEU A 153 2.26 13.58 8.23
CA LEU A 153 1.40 12.66 8.98
C LEU A 153 1.55 11.26 8.38
N ILE A 154 2.00 10.32 9.19
CA ILE A 154 2.22 8.93 8.79
C ILE A 154 1.16 8.06 9.44
N GLU A 155 0.33 7.45 8.62
CA GLU A 155 -0.66 6.45 9.04
C GLU A 155 -0.14 5.05 8.72
N GLU A 156 -0.03 4.19 9.74
CA GLU A 156 0.26 2.77 9.57
C GLU A 156 -1.03 1.97 9.57
N THR A 157 -1.41 1.47 8.40
CA THR A 157 -2.62 0.66 8.22
C THR A 157 -2.27 -0.72 7.68
N ARG A 158 -2.90 -1.77 8.16
CA ARG A 158 -2.77 -3.10 7.56
C ARG A 158 -3.75 -3.21 6.38
N LEU A 159 -3.30 -3.79 5.26
CA LEU A 159 -4.13 -3.96 4.05
C LEU A 159 -5.48 -4.62 4.32
N ARG A 160 -5.55 -5.56 5.27
CA ARG A 160 -6.81 -6.18 5.71
C ARG A 160 -7.87 -5.18 6.18
N GLN A 161 -7.46 -4.07 6.79
CA GLN A 161 -8.38 -3.04 7.31
C GLN A 161 -8.93 -2.13 6.20
N LEU A 162 -8.25 -2.09 5.04
CA LEU A 162 -8.67 -1.32 3.88
C LEU A 162 -9.72 -2.04 3.01
N ILE A 163 -9.70 -3.38 3.00
CA ILE A 163 -10.57 -4.20 2.15
C ILE A 163 -11.94 -4.42 2.81
N TRP A 164 -12.00 -4.42 4.14
CA TRP A 164 -13.22 -4.71 4.91
C TRP A 164 -13.93 -3.45 5.46
N ARG A 165 -13.62 -2.28 4.93
CA ARG A 165 -14.30 -1.01 5.17
C ARG A 165 -15.02 -0.54 3.90
#